data_40ca8799cb9a8f94aae2c2f826954f0d
#
_entry.id   40ca8799cb9a8f94aae2c2f826954f0d
#
_cell.length_a   1.000
_cell.length_b   1.000
_cell.length_c   1.000
_cell.angle_alpha   90.00
_cell.angle_beta   90.00
_cell.angle_gamma   90.00
#
_symmetry.space_group_name_H-M   'P 1'
#
loop_
_entity.id
_entity.type
_entity.pdbx_description
1 polymer ?
#
loop_
_entity_poly.entity_id
_entity_poly.type
_entity_poly.pdbx_seq_one_letter_code
_entity_poly.pdbx_strand_id
1 'polypeptide(L)'
;MRFQNRVAVITGAGRGIGSATARRLASEGAVVVVSDIDHGPAQEVVGKLEAAGGKALAIACDVTHRASVEAMFDQAIDRYGQVDILVACAGIIRDNLIHKMTDGDWDAVIDTHLKGTFHCAQVAQKHMTPRKYGKMVFLSSTSALGNRGQANYSAAKAGLQGMAKTLALELGRFNVNVNAVAPGFVDTRMTKATAERMGIDYEQFKQGIAASTALQRVGTPDDLAAVIAFLCSDDASYVSGQVLYVRGGP
;
A
#
# COMPACT_ATOMS: atom_id res chain seq x y z
N MET A 1 -10.15 12.98 16.70
CA MET A 1 -9.18 12.30 15.81
C MET A 1 -9.92 11.21 15.06
N ARG A 2 -9.79 11.14 13.72
CA ARG A 2 -10.55 10.21 12.86
C ARG A 2 -10.30 8.73 13.16
N PHE A 3 -9.12 8.38 13.67
CA PHE A 3 -8.71 6.99 13.91
C PHE A 3 -8.52 6.65 15.38
N GLN A 4 -9.16 7.41 16.27
CA GLN A 4 -9.10 7.09 17.70
C GLN A 4 -9.58 5.66 17.97
N ASN A 5 -8.80 4.89 18.72
CA ASN A 5 -9.04 3.48 19.03
C ASN A 5 -9.03 2.52 17.81
N ARG A 6 -8.43 2.91 16.68
CA ARG A 6 -8.25 2.06 15.51
C ARG A 6 -6.83 1.52 15.45
N VAL A 7 -6.68 0.28 15.01
CA VAL A 7 -5.40 -0.39 14.77
C VAL A 7 -5.23 -0.61 13.28
N ALA A 8 -4.16 -0.04 12.70
CA ALA A 8 -3.84 -0.13 11.29
C ALA A 8 -2.58 -0.98 11.07
N VAL A 9 -2.67 -1.98 10.22
CA VAL A 9 -1.53 -2.75 9.70
C VAL A 9 -1.19 -2.20 8.31
N ILE A 10 0.06 -1.78 8.11
CA ILE A 10 0.54 -1.22 6.84
C ILE A 10 1.77 -2.02 6.40
N THR A 11 1.69 -2.71 5.28
CA THR A 11 2.83 -3.45 4.71
C THR A 11 3.65 -2.56 3.77
N GLY A 12 4.96 -2.82 3.65
CA GLY A 12 5.87 -1.95 2.90
C GLY A 12 5.94 -0.55 3.50
N ALA A 13 5.82 -0.45 4.83
CA ALA A 13 5.68 0.82 5.53
C ALA A 13 6.99 1.42 6.03
N GLY A 14 8.12 0.77 5.81
CA GLY A 14 9.43 1.31 6.16
C GLY A 14 9.84 2.53 5.33
N ARG A 15 9.20 2.77 4.16
CA ARG A 15 9.58 3.85 3.23
C ARG A 15 8.39 4.34 2.41
N GLY A 16 8.59 5.47 1.72
CA GLY A 16 7.71 5.97 0.66
C GLY A 16 6.26 6.17 1.08
N ILE A 17 5.32 5.69 0.26
CA ILE A 17 3.87 5.86 0.47
C ILE A 17 3.42 5.17 1.75
N GLY A 18 3.91 3.95 2.04
CA GLY A 18 3.56 3.23 3.26
C GLY A 18 3.96 3.98 4.53
N SER A 19 5.20 4.51 4.57
CA SER A 19 5.69 5.33 5.68
C SER A 19 4.91 6.64 5.85
N ALA A 20 4.58 7.32 4.74
CA ALA A 20 3.75 8.53 4.79
C ALA A 20 2.33 8.22 5.30
N THR A 21 1.75 7.09 4.86
CA THR A 21 0.46 6.61 5.35
C THR A 21 0.51 6.30 6.84
N ALA A 22 1.58 5.65 7.32
CA ALA A 22 1.78 5.36 8.74
C ALA A 22 1.80 6.66 9.57
N ARG A 23 2.58 7.67 9.14
CA ARG A 23 2.61 8.98 9.79
C ARG A 23 1.23 9.64 9.81
N ARG A 24 0.54 9.62 8.68
CA ARG A 24 -0.78 10.24 8.55
C ARG A 24 -1.80 9.59 9.48
N LEU A 25 -1.93 8.28 9.48
CA LEU A 25 -2.88 7.58 10.35
C LEU A 25 -2.54 7.77 11.84
N ALA A 26 -1.26 7.70 12.22
CA ALA A 26 -0.82 7.93 13.58
C ALA A 26 -1.12 9.35 14.06
N SER A 27 -0.88 10.38 13.24
CA SER A 27 -1.17 11.79 13.58
C SER A 27 -2.68 12.05 13.77
N GLU A 28 -3.53 11.16 13.25
CA GLU A 28 -4.97 11.22 13.40
C GLU A 28 -5.53 10.22 14.44
N GLY A 29 -4.64 9.62 15.24
CA GLY A 29 -4.98 8.84 16.44
C GLY A 29 -4.99 7.32 16.28
N ALA A 30 -4.58 6.77 15.13
CA ALA A 30 -4.42 5.33 14.97
C ALA A 30 -3.24 4.78 15.76
N VAL A 31 -3.37 3.56 16.26
CA VAL A 31 -2.24 2.68 16.56
C VAL A 31 -1.76 2.07 15.25
N VAL A 32 -0.46 2.14 14.94
CA VAL A 32 0.05 1.71 13.65
C VAL A 32 1.06 0.57 13.77
N VAL A 33 0.77 -0.54 13.12
CA VAL A 33 1.73 -1.61 12.88
C VAL A 33 2.45 -1.30 11.56
N VAL A 34 3.71 -0.94 11.66
CA VAL A 34 4.61 -0.63 10.55
C VAL A 34 5.31 -1.92 10.14
N SER A 35 4.90 -2.51 9.04
CA SER A 35 5.48 -3.77 8.56
C SER A 35 6.29 -3.55 7.28
N ASP A 36 7.47 -4.13 7.24
CA ASP A 36 8.35 -4.16 6.07
C ASP A 36 9.15 -5.47 6.08
N ILE A 37 9.69 -5.88 4.94
CA ILE A 37 10.63 -7.00 4.88
C ILE A 37 11.92 -6.66 5.65
N ASP A 38 12.34 -5.38 5.57
CA ASP A 38 13.48 -4.83 6.30
C ASP A 38 13.01 -4.25 7.65
N HIS A 39 13.35 -4.91 8.76
CA HIS A 39 12.97 -4.44 10.10
C HIS A 39 13.56 -3.06 10.45
N GLY A 40 14.80 -2.78 10.06
CA GLY A 40 15.46 -1.51 10.38
C GLY A 40 14.67 -0.27 9.94
N PRO A 41 14.32 -0.11 8.66
CA PRO A 41 13.48 0.99 8.19
C PRO A 41 12.10 1.06 8.85
N ALA A 42 11.48 -0.09 9.16
CA ALA A 42 10.21 -0.11 9.90
C ALA A 42 10.39 0.46 11.31
N GLN A 43 11.47 0.07 12.01
CA GLN A 43 11.81 0.58 13.34
C GLN A 43 12.12 2.08 13.34
N GLU A 44 12.80 2.60 12.31
CA GLU A 44 13.05 4.04 12.16
C GLU A 44 11.73 4.83 12.03
N VAL A 45 10.76 4.29 11.29
CA VAL A 45 9.43 4.90 11.17
C VAL A 45 8.72 4.90 12.52
N VAL A 46 8.73 3.76 13.23
CA VAL A 46 8.13 3.66 14.57
C VAL A 46 8.73 4.67 15.52
N GLY A 47 10.07 4.79 15.59
CA GLY A 47 10.72 5.78 16.45
C GLY A 47 10.25 7.22 16.18
N LYS A 48 10.03 7.58 14.90
CA LYS A 48 9.50 8.90 14.53
C LYS A 48 8.03 9.08 14.95
N LEU A 49 7.21 8.03 14.86
CA LEU A 49 5.81 8.06 15.28
C LEU A 49 5.71 8.21 16.80
N GLU A 50 6.51 7.48 17.56
CA GLU A 50 6.54 7.54 19.03
C GLU A 50 7.07 8.89 19.53
N ALA A 51 8.12 9.44 18.90
CA ALA A 51 8.62 10.78 19.19
C ALA A 51 7.57 11.88 18.96
N ALA A 52 6.61 11.64 18.05
CA ALA A 52 5.47 12.53 17.81
C ALA A 52 4.27 12.23 18.73
N GLY A 53 4.40 11.33 19.71
CA GLY A 53 3.34 10.97 20.66
C GLY A 53 2.37 9.89 20.15
N GLY A 54 2.65 9.28 19.00
CA GLY A 54 1.85 8.19 18.45
C GLY A 54 2.17 6.85 19.12
N LYS A 55 1.33 5.84 18.84
CA LYS A 55 1.55 4.44 19.26
C LYS A 55 1.82 3.60 18.02
N ALA A 56 2.95 2.91 17.99
CA ALA A 56 3.31 2.09 16.85
C ALA A 56 4.08 0.82 17.26
N LEU A 57 4.20 -0.12 16.32
CA LEU A 57 4.95 -1.36 16.45
C LEU A 57 5.60 -1.71 15.12
N ALA A 58 6.90 -1.99 15.12
CA ALA A 58 7.62 -2.47 13.93
C ALA A 58 7.58 -3.99 13.88
N ILE A 59 7.20 -4.56 12.74
CA ILE A 59 7.20 -6.01 12.51
C ILE A 59 7.87 -6.31 11.17
N ALA A 60 8.89 -7.17 11.18
CA ALA A 60 9.44 -7.73 9.95
C ALA A 60 8.46 -8.74 9.36
N CYS A 61 8.10 -8.56 8.08
CA CYS A 61 7.19 -9.49 7.40
C CYS A 61 7.52 -9.57 5.90
N ASP A 62 7.78 -10.77 5.44
CA ASP A 62 7.75 -11.10 4.02
C ASP A 62 6.33 -11.51 3.61
N VAL A 63 5.64 -10.64 2.88
CA VAL A 63 4.24 -10.86 2.45
C VAL A 63 4.09 -12.03 1.47
N THR A 64 5.17 -12.46 0.84
CA THR A 64 5.16 -13.61 -0.08
C THR A 64 4.94 -14.93 0.67
N HIS A 65 5.25 -14.96 1.97
CA HIS A 65 5.13 -16.14 2.84
C HIS A 65 3.93 -16.00 3.77
N ARG A 66 2.92 -16.85 3.59
CA ARG A 66 1.70 -16.85 4.42
C ARG A 66 1.98 -16.90 5.91
N ALA A 67 2.86 -17.79 6.35
CA ALA A 67 3.18 -17.93 7.78
C ALA A 67 3.77 -16.64 8.37
N SER A 68 4.56 -15.87 7.59
CA SER A 68 5.06 -14.56 8.00
C SER A 68 3.94 -13.54 8.17
N VAL A 69 2.95 -13.56 7.26
CA VAL A 69 1.77 -12.70 7.35
C VAL A 69 0.91 -13.06 8.56
N GLU A 70 0.63 -14.34 8.79
CA GLU A 70 -0.12 -14.80 9.95
C GLU A 70 0.56 -14.37 11.25
N ALA A 71 1.87 -14.60 11.38
CA ALA A 71 2.65 -14.19 12.56
C ALA A 71 2.63 -12.65 12.77
N MET A 72 2.62 -11.85 11.71
CA MET A 72 2.50 -10.39 11.80
C MET A 72 1.13 -9.99 12.40
N PHE A 73 0.05 -10.59 11.92
CA PHE A 73 -1.28 -10.29 12.44
C PHE A 73 -1.46 -10.79 13.88
N ASP A 74 -0.94 -11.99 14.21
CA ASP A 74 -0.98 -12.53 15.57
C ASP A 74 -0.28 -11.58 16.55
N GLN A 75 0.93 -11.09 16.23
CA GLN A 75 1.63 -10.09 17.05
C GLN A 75 0.82 -8.78 17.21
N ALA A 76 0.17 -8.32 16.14
CA ALA A 76 -0.68 -7.12 16.19
C ALA A 76 -1.90 -7.33 17.11
N ILE A 77 -2.55 -8.50 17.02
CA ILE A 77 -3.69 -8.88 17.85
C ILE A 77 -3.27 -9.06 19.31
N ASP A 78 -2.20 -9.79 19.58
CA ASP A 78 -1.69 -10.01 20.94
C ASP A 78 -1.36 -8.69 21.64
N ARG A 79 -0.83 -7.73 20.89
CA ARG A 79 -0.41 -6.43 21.44
C ARG A 79 -1.55 -5.43 21.60
N TYR A 80 -2.52 -5.41 20.68
CA TYR A 80 -3.53 -4.36 20.59
C TYR A 80 -4.98 -4.87 20.58
N GLY A 81 -5.21 -6.18 20.58
CA GLY A 81 -6.52 -6.81 20.69
C GLY A 81 -7.35 -6.81 19.41
N GLN A 82 -6.92 -6.05 18.37
CA GLN A 82 -7.72 -5.89 17.16
C GLN A 82 -6.89 -5.44 15.95
N VAL A 83 -7.45 -5.63 14.75
CA VAL A 83 -7.03 -4.96 13.51
C VAL A 83 -8.26 -4.43 12.81
N ASP A 84 -8.27 -3.13 12.52
CA ASP A 84 -9.39 -2.40 11.91
C ASP A 84 -9.08 -2.01 10.45
N ILE A 85 -7.81 -1.75 10.14
CA ILE A 85 -7.37 -1.19 8.89
C ILE A 85 -6.20 -2.03 8.34
N LEU A 86 -6.28 -2.39 7.06
CA LEU A 86 -5.17 -2.95 6.29
C LEU A 86 -4.83 -2.03 5.12
N VAL A 87 -3.56 -1.59 5.04
CA VAL A 87 -3.04 -0.90 3.85
C VAL A 87 -1.92 -1.75 3.25
N ALA A 88 -2.18 -2.36 2.11
CA ALA A 88 -1.23 -3.23 1.42
C ALA A 88 -0.38 -2.41 0.44
N CYS A 89 0.81 -1.95 0.90
CA CYS A 89 1.75 -1.14 0.13
C CYS A 89 3.04 -1.88 -0.25
N ALA A 90 3.27 -3.11 0.24
CA ALA A 90 4.47 -3.87 -0.09
C ALA A 90 4.61 -4.05 -1.61
N GLY A 91 5.82 -3.85 -2.13
CA GLY A 91 6.02 -3.95 -3.57
C GLY A 91 7.47 -3.79 -4.00
N ILE A 92 7.77 -4.38 -5.14
CA ILE A 92 9.08 -4.36 -5.81
C ILE A 92 8.90 -4.04 -7.29
N ILE A 93 10.00 -3.73 -7.96
CA ILE A 93 10.06 -3.57 -9.42
C ILE A 93 11.08 -4.56 -9.99
N ARG A 94 10.67 -5.30 -11.04
CA ARG A 94 11.49 -6.15 -11.89
C ARG A 94 11.10 -5.91 -13.35
N ASP A 95 11.32 -4.67 -13.81
CA ASP A 95 10.91 -4.23 -15.15
C ASP A 95 11.86 -4.79 -16.20
N ASN A 96 11.29 -5.35 -17.25
CA ASN A 96 12.01 -5.77 -18.43
C ASN A 96 11.06 -5.89 -19.64
N LEU A 97 11.58 -5.77 -20.86
CA LEU A 97 10.77 -6.05 -22.05
C LEU A 97 10.41 -7.55 -22.08
N ILE A 98 9.24 -7.88 -22.63
CA ILE A 98 8.68 -9.24 -22.57
C ILE A 98 9.66 -10.32 -23.05
N HIS A 99 10.45 -10.04 -24.09
CA HIS A 99 11.42 -10.99 -24.63
C HIS A 99 12.70 -11.15 -23.77
N LYS A 100 12.84 -10.36 -22.70
CA LYS A 100 13.96 -10.41 -21.74
C LYS A 100 13.49 -10.67 -20.32
N MET A 101 12.18 -10.61 -20.07
CA MET A 101 11.61 -10.86 -18.75
C MET A 101 11.77 -12.33 -18.41
N THR A 102 12.35 -12.62 -17.27
CA THR A 102 12.50 -14.00 -16.77
C THR A 102 11.28 -14.42 -15.95
N ASP A 103 11.06 -15.74 -15.83
CA ASP A 103 10.02 -16.28 -14.93
C ASP A 103 10.24 -15.80 -13.49
N GLY A 104 11.51 -15.73 -13.02
CA GLY A 104 11.85 -15.21 -11.70
C GLY A 104 11.48 -13.73 -11.50
N ASP A 105 11.62 -12.89 -12.54
CA ASP A 105 11.16 -11.49 -12.49
C ASP A 105 9.63 -11.40 -12.43
N TRP A 106 8.95 -12.27 -13.17
CA TRP A 106 7.51 -12.39 -13.18
C TRP A 106 7.00 -12.85 -11.81
N ASP A 107 7.48 -13.98 -11.32
CA ASP A 107 7.04 -14.60 -10.07
C ASP A 107 7.28 -13.69 -8.87
N ALA A 108 8.47 -13.08 -8.77
CA ALA A 108 8.79 -12.17 -7.67
C ALA A 108 7.81 -10.99 -7.58
N VAL A 109 7.40 -10.42 -8.73
CA VAL A 109 6.45 -9.30 -8.76
C VAL A 109 5.02 -9.77 -8.44
N ILE A 110 4.57 -10.87 -9.04
CA ILE A 110 3.24 -11.44 -8.78
C ILE A 110 3.12 -11.87 -7.31
N ASP A 111 4.12 -12.59 -6.78
CA ASP A 111 4.12 -13.06 -5.40
C ASP A 111 4.11 -11.91 -4.40
N THR A 112 4.89 -10.85 -4.62
CA THR A 112 4.93 -9.71 -3.70
C THR A 112 3.65 -8.88 -3.76
N HIS A 113 3.23 -8.46 -4.97
CA HIS A 113 2.14 -7.50 -5.12
C HIS A 113 0.77 -8.14 -5.01
N LEU A 114 0.51 -9.19 -5.79
CA LEU A 114 -0.83 -9.75 -5.90
C LEU A 114 -1.08 -10.81 -4.82
N LYS A 115 -0.23 -11.83 -4.77
CA LYS A 115 -0.37 -12.92 -3.80
C LYS A 115 -0.12 -12.44 -2.36
N GLY A 116 0.89 -11.57 -2.14
CA GLY A 116 1.15 -10.99 -0.82
C GLY A 116 -0.02 -10.15 -0.30
N THR A 117 -0.64 -9.34 -1.16
CA THR A 117 -1.86 -8.60 -0.80
C THR A 117 -3.03 -9.54 -0.52
N PHE A 118 -3.17 -10.63 -1.30
CA PHE A 118 -4.16 -11.67 -1.03
C PHE A 118 -3.94 -12.32 0.34
N HIS A 119 -2.71 -12.69 0.68
CA HIS A 119 -2.38 -13.23 2.00
C HIS A 119 -2.82 -12.29 3.13
N CYS A 120 -2.43 -11.01 3.02
CA CYS A 120 -2.77 -9.99 4.01
C CYS A 120 -4.29 -9.80 4.13
N ALA A 121 -5.01 -9.70 3.01
CA ALA A 121 -6.45 -9.52 3.01
C ALA A 121 -7.19 -10.72 3.61
N GLN A 122 -6.74 -11.95 3.28
CA GLN A 122 -7.33 -13.18 3.78
C GLN A 122 -7.14 -13.35 5.29
N VAL A 123 -6.00 -12.90 5.84
CA VAL A 123 -5.79 -12.92 7.30
C VAL A 123 -6.55 -11.78 7.97
N ALA A 124 -6.48 -10.56 7.44
CA ALA A 124 -7.15 -9.40 8.01
C ALA A 124 -8.68 -9.60 8.16
N GLN A 125 -9.33 -10.20 7.14
CA GLN A 125 -10.77 -10.41 7.18
C GLN A 125 -11.20 -11.34 8.33
N LYS A 126 -10.36 -12.30 8.78
CA LYS A 126 -10.68 -13.18 9.92
C LYS A 126 -10.93 -12.37 11.20
N HIS A 127 -10.25 -11.22 11.34
CA HIS A 127 -10.37 -10.33 12.50
C HIS A 127 -11.43 -9.23 12.31
N MET A 128 -11.68 -8.81 11.06
CA MET A 128 -12.62 -7.74 10.74
C MET A 128 -14.07 -8.21 10.68
N THR A 129 -14.35 -9.37 10.06
CA THR A 129 -15.71 -9.85 9.80
C THR A 129 -16.51 -10.16 11.09
N PRO A 130 -15.94 -10.79 12.16
CA PRO A 130 -16.67 -11.02 13.39
C PRO A 130 -17.05 -9.74 14.12
N ARG A 131 -16.21 -8.70 13.95
CA ARG A 131 -16.41 -7.38 14.58
C ARG A 131 -17.30 -6.44 13.75
N LYS A 132 -17.67 -6.86 12.54
CA LYS A 132 -18.46 -6.07 11.57
C LYS A 132 -17.86 -4.68 11.32
N TYR A 133 -16.55 -4.62 11.22
CA TYR A 133 -15.81 -3.39 10.90
C TYR A 133 -14.47 -3.73 10.26
N GLY A 134 -14.16 -3.06 9.16
CA GLY A 134 -12.86 -3.13 8.53
C GLY A 134 -12.70 -2.18 7.35
N LYS A 135 -11.48 -1.74 7.11
CA LYS A 135 -11.09 -0.93 5.96
C LYS A 135 -9.85 -1.55 5.31
N MET A 136 -9.93 -1.88 4.05
CA MET A 136 -8.80 -2.41 3.28
C MET A 136 -8.50 -1.48 2.11
N VAL A 137 -7.25 -1.07 1.96
CA VAL A 137 -6.79 -0.28 0.82
C VAL A 137 -5.59 -0.98 0.18
N PHE A 138 -5.72 -1.29 -1.11
CA PHE A 138 -4.68 -1.92 -1.90
C PHE A 138 -3.98 -0.89 -2.78
N LEU A 139 -2.63 -0.88 -2.76
CA LEU A 139 -1.85 0.04 -3.58
C LEU A 139 -1.68 -0.53 -4.99
N SER A 140 -2.56 -0.13 -5.91
CA SER A 140 -2.47 -0.38 -7.34
C SER A 140 -1.47 0.60 -8.01
N SER A 141 -1.66 0.93 -9.27
CA SER A 141 -0.84 1.89 -10.05
C SER A 141 -1.59 2.27 -11.32
N THR A 142 -1.27 3.41 -11.92
CA THR A 142 -1.64 3.72 -13.31
C THR A 142 -1.07 2.72 -14.31
N SER A 143 0.03 2.03 -13.95
CA SER A 143 0.59 0.93 -14.78
C SER A 143 -0.38 -0.24 -14.98
N ALA A 144 -1.45 -0.35 -14.18
CA ALA A 144 -2.54 -1.30 -14.44
C ALA A 144 -3.24 -1.08 -15.79
N LEU A 145 -3.11 0.11 -16.38
CA LEU A 145 -3.62 0.47 -17.71
C LEU A 145 -2.63 0.11 -18.84
N GLY A 146 -1.48 -0.40 -18.51
CA GLY A 146 -0.38 -0.73 -19.40
C GLY A 146 0.80 0.23 -19.28
N ASN A 147 2.01 -0.34 -19.17
CA ASN A 147 3.26 0.41 -19.20
C ASN A 147 4.35 -0.45 -19.84
N ARG A 148 5.10 0.13 -20.78
CA ARG A 148 6.14 -0.59 -21.52
C ARG A 148 7.22 -1.14 -20.57
N GLY A 149 7.52 -2.42 -20.67
CA GLY A 149 8.50 -3.10 -19.83
C GLY A 149 7.99 -3.56 -18.47
N GLN A 150 6.68 -3.41 -18.20
CA GLN A 150 6.06 -3.75 -16.92
C GLN A 150 4.96 -4.81 -17.06
N ALA A 151 5.13 -5.81 -17.90
CA ALA A 151 4.10 -6.83 -18.10
C ALA A 151 3.69 -7.51 -16.76
N ASN A 152 4.67 -7.90 -15.94
CA ASN A 152 4.47 -8.47 -14.60
C ASN A 152 3.80 -7.47 -13.64
N TYR A 153 4.34 -6.26 -13.56
CA TYR A 153 3.85 -5.23 -12.65
C TYR A 153 2.43 -4.76 -13.03
N SER A 154 2.20 -4.52 -14.32
CA SER A 154 0.88 -4.14 -14.84
C SER A 154 -0.16 -5.21 -14.56
N ALA A 155 0.17 -6.49 -14.79
CA ALA A 155 -0.71 -7.62 -14.48
C ALA A 155 -1.04 -7.69 -12.98
N ALA A 156 -0.04 -7.58 -12.10
CA ALA A 156 -0.23 -7.58 -10.67
C ALA A 156 -1.12 -6.42 -10.22
N LYS A 157 -0.85 -5.20 -10.71
CA LYS A 157 -1.58 -3.98 -10.32
C LYS A 157 -3.01 -3.94 -10.86
N ALA A 158 -3.26 -4.50 -12.04
CA ALA A 158 -4.62 -4.72 -12.57
C ALA A 158 -5.36 -5.80 -11.76
N GLY A 159 -4.69 -6.89 -11.39
CA GLY A 159 -5.24 -7.94 -10.54
C GLY A 159 -5.72 -7.41 -9.18
N LEU A 160 -4.99 -6.47 -8.57
CA LEU A 160 -5.40 -5.81 -7.32
C LEU A 160 -6.71 -5.03 -7.47
N GLN A 161 -6.96 -4.41 -8.62
CA GLN A 161 -8.21 -3.69 -8.89
C GLN A 161 -9.40 -4.66 -8.97
N GLY A 162 -9.23 -5.79 -9.64
CA GLY A 162 -10.24 -6.85 -9.70
C GLY A 162 -10.50 -7.46 -8.32
N MET A 163 -9.43 -7.77 -7.58
CA MET A 163 -9.53 -8.33 -6.23
C MET A 163 -10.24 -7.36 -5.26
N ALA A 164 -9.96 -6.07 -5.32
CA ALA A 164 -10.64 -5.08 -4.47
C ALA A 164 -12.15 -5.06 -4.72
N LYS A 165 -12.59 -5.13 -5.98
CA LYS A 165 -14.02 -5.17 -6.33
C LYS A 165 -14.69 -6.45 -5.82
N THR A 166 -14.05 -7.60 -6.00
CA THR A 166 -14.58 -8.89 -5.53
C THR A 166 -14.71 -8.92 -4.01
N LEU A 167 -13.64 -8.54 -3.29
CA LEU A 167 -13.68 -8.53 -1.83
C LEU A 167 -14.66 -7.49 -1.26
N ALA A 168 -14.91 -6.39 -1.95
CA ALA A 168 -15.96 -5.44 -1.57
C ALA A 168 -17.35 -6.07 -1.59
N LEU A 169 -17.64 -6.94 -2.59
CA LEU A 169 -18.91 -7.67 -2.68
C LEU A 169 -19.01 -8.74 -1.57
N GLU A 170 -17.93 -9.49 -1.33
CA GLU A 170 -17.94 -10.59 -0.37
C GLU A 170 -18.00 -10.10 1.09
N LEU A 171 -17.29 -9.01 1.40
CA LEU A 171 -17.09 -8.54 2.76
C LEU A 171 -18.05 -7.39 3.15
N GLY A 172 -18.75 -6.78 2.19
CA GLY A 172 -19.65 -5.66 2.43
C GLY A 172 -20.74 -5.95 3.46
N ARG A 173 -21.32 -7.15 3.45
CA ARG A 173 -22.32 -7.60 4.44
C ARG A 173 -21.78 -7.61 5.88
N PHE A 174 -20.47 -7.60 6.05
CA PHE A 174 -19.80 -7.52 7.35
C PHE A 174 -19.29 -6.11 7.66
N ASN A 175 -19.75 -5.09 6.91
CA ASN A 175 -19.32 -3.70 7.06
C ASN A 175 -17.79 -3.52 6.90
N VAL A 176 -17.20 -4.27 5.96
CA VAL A 176 -15.78 -4.15 5.58
C VAL A 176 -15.71 -3.49 4.21
N ASN A 177 -15.11 -2.30 4.13
CA ASN A 177 -14.87 -1.60 2.87
C ASN A 177 -13.54 -2.05 2.28
N VAL A 178 -13.50 -2.30 0.98
CA VAL A 178 -12.27 -2.67 0.26
C VAL A 178 -12.14 -1.78 -0.97
N ASN A 179 -11.04 -1.04 -1.08
CA ASN A 179 -10.77 -0.13 -2.19
C ASN A 179 -9.33 -0.26 -2.69
N ALA A 180 -9.07 0.25 -3.87
CA ALA A 180 -7.72 0.37 -4.42
C ALA A 180 -7.38 1.84 -4.70
N VAL A 181 -6.14 2.23 -4.41
CA VAL A 181 -5.56 3.51 -4.84
C VAL A 181 -4.57 3.22 -5.95
N ALA A 182 -4.66 3.93 -7.06
CA ALA A 182 -3.81 3.78 -8.24
C ALA A 182 -2.98 5.07 -8.46
N PRO A 183 -1.77 5.15 -7.86
CA PRO A 183 -0.90 6.29 -8.03
C PRO A 183 -0.43 6.45 -9.48
N GLY A 184 -0.24 7.69 -9.93
CA GLY A 184 0.64 8.03 -11.03
C GLY A 184 2.10 8.02 -10.59
N PHE A 185 2.90 8.94 -11.14
CA PHE A 185 4.28 9.10 -10.72
C PHE A 185 4.35 9.80 -9.35
N VAL A 186 5.02 9.16 -8.39
CA VAL A 186 5.22 9.68 -7.02
C VAL A 186 6.71 9.71 -6.73
N ASP A 187 7.20 10.83 -6.20
CA ASP A 187 8.61 11.01 -5.80
C ASP A 187 8.95 10.09 -4.63
N THR A 188 9.62 8.98 -4.92
CA THR A 188 10.00 7.94 -3.97
C THR A 188 11.37 7.37 -4.32
N ARG A 189 11.98 6.62 -3.40
CA ARG A 189 13.20 5.86 -3.70
C ARG A 189 13.01 4.89 -4.90
N MET A 190 11.83 4.30 -5.04
CA MET A 190 11.52 3.36 -6.13
C MET A 190 11.58 4.05 -7.50
N THR A 191 10.98 5.22 -7.63
CA THR A 191 11.00 6.00 -8.89
C THR A 191 12.38 6.59 -9.18
N LYS A 192 13.15 6.94 -8.15
CA LYS A 192 14.54 7.34 -8.28
C LYS A 192 15.40 6.19 -8.82
N ALA A 193 15.29 4.99 -8.24
CA ALA A 193 15.99 3.80 -8.73
C ALA A 193 15.57 3.43 -10.17
N THR A 194 14.36 3.76 -10.60
CA THR A 194 13.93 3.57 -11.98
C THR A 194 14.67 4.52 -12.93
N ALA A 195 14.78 5.81 -12.61
CA ALA A 195 15.54 6.77 -13.41
C ALA A 195 17.02 6.39 -13.49
N GLU A 196 17.62 5.97 -12.37
CA GLU A 196 19.01 5.49 -12.32
C GLU A 196 19.24 4.30 -13.28
N ARG A 197 18.32 3.31 -13.30
CA ARG A 197 18.38 2.17 -14.26
C ARG A 197 18.25 2.59 -15.71
N MET A 198 17.49 3.66 -15.97
CA MET A 198 17.33 4.21 -17.31
C MET A 198 18.51 5.09 -17.75
N GLY A 199 19.44 5.40 -16.84
CA GLY A 199 20.55 6.31 -17.10
C GLY A 199 20.11 7.77 -17.28
N ILE A 200 18.97 8.16 -16.69
CA ILE A 200 18.39 9.49 -16.80
C ILE A 200 18.59 10.23 -15.47
N ASP A 201 18.98 11.51 -15.54
CA ASP A 201 19.01 12.36 -14.35
C ASP A 201 17.62 12.46 -13.72
N TYR A 202 17.55 12.23 -12.41
CA TYR A 202 16.28 12.11 -11.71
C TYR A 202 15.47 13.42 -11.71
N GLU A 203 16.13 14.57 -11.61
CA GLU A 203 15.44 15.86 -11.60
C GLU A 203 14.90 16.19 -13.00
N GLN A 204 15.65 15.89 -14.06
CA GLN A 204 15.15 16.01 -15.45
C GLN A 204 13.98 15.06 -15.69
N PHE A 205 14.04 13.82 -15.17
CA PHE A 205 12.94 12.86 -15.29
C PHE A 205 11.67 13.39 -14.60
N LYS A 206 11.78 13.91 -13.38
CA LYS A 206 10.65 14.51 -12.64
C LYS A 206 10.07 15.72 -13.38
N GLN A 207 10.91 16.60 -13.92
CA GLN A 207 10.46 17.77 -14.68
C GLN A 207 9.67 17.37 -15.94
N GLY A 208 10.14 16.35 -16.66
CA GLY A 208 9.43 15.81 -17.83
C GLY A 208 8.05 15.25 -17.47
N ILE A 209 7.96 14.49 -16.38
CA ILE A 209 6.68 13.97 -15.87
C ILE A 209 5.77 15.12 -15.40
N ALA A 210 6.30 16.08 -14.64
CA ALA A 210 5.53 17.22 -14.15
C ALA A 210 4.92 18.02 -15.31
N ALA A 211 5.69 18.29 -16.36
CA ALA A 211 5.21 19.00 -17.54
C ALA A 211 4.07 18.30 -18.27
N SER A 212 4.00 16.97 -18.21
CA SER A 212 2.91 16.17 -18.79
C SER A 212 1.72 15.93 -17.85
N THR A 213 1.84 16.36 -16.59
CA THR A 213 0.78 16.21 -15.59
C THR A 213 -0.10 17.47 -15.55
N ALA A 214 -1.43 17.32 -15.48
CA ALA A 214 -2.33 18.48 -15.48
C ALA A 214 -2.07 19.46 -14.32
N LEU A 215 -1.70 18.94 -13.13
CA LEU A 215 -1.30 19.77 -11.97
C LEU A 215 0.15 20.28 -12.05
N GLN A 216 0.88 20.01 -13.12
CA GLN A 216 2.26 20.45 -13.39
C GLN A 216 3.24 20.15 -12.25
N ARG A 217 3.01 19.08 -11.55
CA ARG A 217 3.91 18.54 -10.53
C ARG A 217 3.83 17.02 -10.45
N VAL A 218 4.85 16.40 -9.93
CA VAL A 218 4.80 14.99 -9.53
C VAL A 218 4.06 14.83 -8.21
N GLY A 219 3.52 13.64 -7.96
CA GLY A 219 2.91 13.30 -6.68
C GLY A 219 3.96 13.14 -5.58
N THR A 220 3.56 13.38 -4.34
CA THR A 220 4.34 13.10 -3.13
C THR A 220 3.73 11.92 -2.39
N PRO A 221 4.49 11.21 -1.52
CA PRO A 221 3.93 10.20 -0.64
C PRO A 221 2.78 10.72 0.23
N ASP A 222 2.81 12.00 0.63
CA ASP A 222 1.77 12.61 1.46
C ASP A 222 0.47 12.88 0.67
N ASP A 223 0.53 13.15 -0.64
CA ASP A 223 -0.65 13.20 -1.50
C ASP A 223 -1.42 11.88 -1.47
N LEU A 224 -0.68 10.77 -1.54
CA LEU A 224 -1.27 9.43 -1.50
C LEU A 224 -1.78 9.08 -0.10
N ALA A 225 -1.02 9.40 0.94
CA ALA A 225 -1.40 9.16 2.32
C ALA A 225 -2.71 9.86 2.70
N ALA A 226 -2.96 11.06 2.15
CA ALA A 226 -4.22 11.79 2.36
C ALA A 226 -5.44 11.03 1.80
N VAL A 227 -5.33 10.51 0.57
CA VAL A 227 -6.40 9.72 -0.07
C VAL A 227 -6.58 8.37 0.63
N ILE A 228 -5.49 7.69 0.98
CA ILE A 228 -5.53 6.41 1.71
C ILE A 228 -6.19 6.63 3.07
N ALA A 229 -5.84 7.68 3.81
CA ALA A 229 -6.45 7.99 5.09
C ALA A 229 -7.97 8.28 4.95
N PHE A 230 -8.41 8.99 3.90
CA PHE A 230 -9.84 9.15 3.62
C PHE A 230 -10.52 7.79 3.44
N LEU A 231 -9.99 6.90 2.59
CA LEU A 231 -10.58 5.57 2.34
C LEU A 231 -10.56 4.66 3.58
N CYS A 232 -9.62 4.85 4.50
CA CYS A 232 -9.55 4.12 5.76
C CYS A 232 -10.48 4.69 6.85
N SER A 233 -11.07 5.87 6.66
CA SER A 233 -11.91 6.55 7.64
C SER A 233 -13.39 6.17 7.51
N ASP A 234 -14.18 6.58 8.50
CA ASP A 234 -15.64 6.44 8.47
C ASP A 234 -16.29 7.43 7.49
N ASP A 235 -15.59 8.51 7.09
CA ASP A 235 -16.03 9.43 6.01
C ASP A 235 -16.20 8.69 4.68
N ALA A 236 -15.48 7.58 4.46
CA ALA A 236 -15.59 6.69 3.29
C ALA A 236 -16.47 5.47 3.54
N SER A 237 -17.38 5.50 4.52
CA SER A 237 -18.21 4.33 4.89
C SER A 237 -19.06 3.77 3.75
N TYR A 238 -19.44 4.60 2.77
CA TYR A 238 -20.21 4.18 1.58
C TYR A 238 -19.35 4.03 0.32
N VAL A 239 -18.00 4.11 0.46
CA VAL A 239 -17.03 3.91 -0.63
C VAL A 239 -16.44 2.51 -0.53
N SER A 240 -16.84 1.59 -1.41
CA SER A 240 -16.32 0.22 -1.46
C SER A 240 -16.26 -0.29 -2.90
N GLY A 241 -15.26 -1.08 -3.23
CA GLY A 241 -15.02 -1.61 -4.57
C GLY A 241 -14.48 -0.58 -5.57
N GLN A 242 -14.04 0.59 -5.10
CA GLN A 242 -13.59 1.67 -5.97
C GLN A 242 -12.08 1.59 -6.24
N VAL A 243 -11.70 2.09 -7.43
CA VAL A 243 -10.31 2.32 -7.81
C VAL A 243 -10.13 3.82 -8.00
N LEU A 244 -9.41 4.46 -7.07
CA LEU A 244 -9.11 5.87 -7.16
C LEU A 244 -7.74 6.10 -7.81
N TYR A 245 -7.76 6.68 -9.00
CA TYR A 245 -6.53 7.12 -9.68
C TYR A 245 -6.08 8.45 -9.10
N VAL A 246 -4.89 8.46 -8.48
CA VAL A 246 -4.28 9.64 -7.84
C VAL A 246 -3.02 10.00 -8.61
N ARG A 247 -3.19 10.80 -9.67
CA ARG A 247 -2.13 11.04 -10.67
C ARG A 247 -1.98 12.48 -11.16
N GLY A 248 -2.68 13.42 -10.51
CA GLY A 248 -2.57 14.84 -10.84
C GLY A 248 -3.24 15.26 -12.15
N GLY A 249 -4.12 14.43 -12.70
CA GLY A 249 -4.88 14.67 -13.94
C GLY A 249 -5.80 13.51 -14.30
N PRO A 250 -6.58 13.64 -15.38
CA PRO A 250 -7.51 12.63 -15.86
C PRO A 250 -6.81 11.38 -16.42
#